data_3a67a698cd23005a5b6af8947b417bc8
#
_entry.id   3a67a698cd23005a5b6af8947b417bc8
#
_cell.length_a   1.000
_cell.length_b   1.000
_cell.length_c   1.000
_cell.angle_alpha   90.00
_cell.angle_beta   90.00
_cell.angle_gamma   90.00
#
_symmetry.space_group_name_H-M   'P 1'
#
loop_
_entity.id
_entity.type
_entity.pdbx_description
1 polymer ?
#
loop_
_entity_poly.entity_id
_entity_poly.type
_entity_poly.pdbx_seq_one_letter_code
_entity_poly.pdbx_strand_id
1 'polypeptide(L)'
;MTTLVLNVDRDDDFGRKAHISSPIIGYEDNLRAAQAFGQVDPEDSDLNAIYYAISLFSDMKKTKDDVEIATICGHMNVGVKSDTLIAEQFEHVLSQIDVDDVVLVTDGAEDDYILPIIQSRAKISS
;
A
#
# COMPACT_ATOMS: atom_id res chain seq x y z
N MET A 1 4.40 -12.66 -15.55
CA MET A 1 4.05 -11.23 -15.35
C MET A 1 3.53 -11.03 -13.94
N THR A 2 4.19 -10.19 -13.15
CA THR A 2 3.85 -9.97 -11.75
C THR A 2 2.99 -8.73 -11.57
N THR A 3 1.85 -8.90 -10.92
CA THR A 3 0.97 -7.81 -10.53
C THR A 3 1.16 -7.52 -9.04
N LEU A 4 1.36 -6.26 -8.71
CA LEU A 4 1.47 -5.80 -7.33
C LEU A 4 0.15 -5.13 -6.92
N VAL A 5 -0.48 -5.65 -5.88
CA VAL A 5 -1.56 -4.93 -5.20
C VAL A 5 -0.87 -3.99 -4.21
N LEU A 6 -0.98 -2.70 -4.47
CA LEU A 6 -0.28 -1.67 -3.69
C LEU A 6 -1.29 -0.82 -2.92
N ASN A 7 -1.22 -0.91 -1.60
CA ASN A 7 -1.98 -0.05 -0.71
C ASN A 7 -1.13 1.14 -0.28
N VAL A 8 -1.67 2.35 -0.34
CA VAL A 8 -0.94 3.57 0.02
C VAL A 8 -1.66 4.31 1.14
N ASP A 9 -0.94 4.52 2.24
CA ASP A 9 -1.38 5.29 3.41
C ASP A 9 -0.59 6.61 3.42
N ARG A 10 -1.15 7.66 2.85
CA ARG A 10 -0.41 8.89 2.58
C ARG A 10 0.04 9.62 3.84
N ASP A 11 -0.74 9.61 4.90
CA ASP A 11 -0.45 10.35 6.15
C ASP A 11 0.16 9.49 7.25
N ASP A 12 0.51 8.25 6.94
CA ASP A 12 1.17 7.31 7.86
C ASP A 12 0.35 7.03 9.12
N ASP A 13 -0.93 6.73 8.96
CA ASP A 13 -1.77 6.32 10.09
C ASP A 13 -1.27 5.02 10.73
N PHE A 14 -0.75 4.10 9.93
CA PHE A 14 -0.18 2.85 10.44
C PHE A 14 0.99 3.10 11.40
N GLY A 15 1.89 4.01 11.03
CA GLY A 15 3.03 4.35 11.87
C GLY A 15 2.64 5.18 13.08
N ARG A 16 1.82 6.23 12.87
CA ARG A 16 1.43 7.15 13.93
C ARG A 16 0.57 6.51 15.00
N LYS A 17 -0.44 5.73 14.59
CA LYS A 17 -1.43 5.18 15.51
C LYS A 17 -1.05 3.82 16.06
N ALA A 18 -0.39 2.99 15.28
CA ALA A 18 -0.13 1.59 15.65
C ALA A 18 1.35 1.22 15.71
N HIS A 19 2.25 2.18 15.48
CA HIS A 19 3.71 1.96 15.49
C HIS A 19 4.17 0.87 14.54
N ILE A 20 3.52 0.78 13.37
CA ILE A 20 3.85 -0.21 12.35
C ILE A 20 4.88 0.40 11.41
N SER A 21 5.97 -0.35 11.19
CA SER A 21 7.01 0.05 10.24
C SER A 21 6.60 -0.25 8.81
N SER A 22 6.96 0.63 7.88
CA SER A 22 6.68 0.48 6.45
C SER A 22 7.98 0.61 5.63
N PRO A 23 8.03 0.12 4.40
CA PRO A 23 6.96 -0.56 3.68
C PRO A 23 6.61 -1.92 4.29
N ILE A 24 5.37 -2.34 4.11
CA ILE A 24 4.86 -3.62 4.58
C ILE A 24 4.74 -4.52 3.36
N ILE A 25 5.57 -5.55 3.26
CA ILE A 25 5.68 -6.39 2.07
C ILE A 25 5.21 -7.81 2.39
N GLY A 26 4.33 -8.33 1.56
CA GLY A 26 3.84 -9.69 1.64
C GLY A 26 2.52 -9.82 2.39
N TYR A 27 1.84 -10.94 2.13
CA TYR A 27 0.50 -11.20 2.66
C TYR A 27 0.49 -11.27 4.19
N GLU A 28 1.39 -12.03 4.77
CA GLU A 28 1.41 -12.26 6.24
C GLU A 28 1.63 -10.95 7.00
N ASP A 29 2.58 -10.14 6.56
CA ASP A 29 2.89 -8.87 7.24
C ASP A 29 1.76 -7.87 7.07
N ASN A 30 1.14 -7.82 5.89
CA ASN A 30 -0.02 -6.94 5.67
C ASN A 30 -1.21 -7.37 6.53
N LEU A 31 -1.47 -8.66 6.65
CA LEU A 31 -2.56 -9.16 7.50
C LEU A 31 -2.30 -8.82 8.97
N ARG A 32 -1.09 -9.02 9.46
CA ARG A 32 -0.73 -8.65 10.83
C ARG A 32 -0.87 -7.14 11.08
N ALA A 33 -0.46 -6.33 10.12
CA ALA A 33 -0.60 -4.88 10.20
C ALA A 33 -2.08 -4.47 10.28
N ALA A 34 -2.92 -5.06 9.43
CA ALA A 34 -4.36 -4.79 9.44
C ALA A 34 -4.99 -5.16 10.79
N GLN A 35 -4.65 -6.32 11.32
CA GLN A 35 -5.17 -6.78 12.60
C GLN A 35 -4.73 -5.87 13.76
N ALA A 36 -3.45 -5.48 13.79
CA ALA A 36 -2.93 -4.59 14.83
C ALA A 36 -3.57 -3.20 14.74
N PHE A 37 -3.70 -2.67 13.53
CA PHE A 37 -4.31 -1.36 13.33
C PHE A 37 -5.79 -1.35 13.73
N GLY A 38 -6.52 -2.41 13.40
CA GLY A 38 -7.94 -2.55 13.75
C GLY A 38 -8.19 -2.54 15.24
N GLN A 39 -7.23 -2.95 16.05
CA GLN A 39 -7.36 -2.89 17.51
C GLN A 39 -7.15 -1.48 18.07
N VAL A 40 -6.43 -0.64 17.33
CA VAL A 40 -6.14 0.73 17.76
C VAL A 40 -7.20 1.70 17.26
N ASP A 41 -7.61 1.57 15.99
CA ASP A 41 -8.60 2.46 15.38
C ASP A 41 -9.48 1.69 14.38
N PRO A 42 -10.52 1.01 14.86
CA PRO A 42 -11.35 0.15 14.02
C PRO A 42 -12.21 0.90 13.01
N GLU A 43 -12.34 2.22 13.13
CA GLU A 43 -13.18 3.03 12.25
C GLU A 43 -12.38 3.81 11.21
N ASP A 44 -11.06 3.71 11.23
CA ASP A 44 -10.21 4.43 10.28
C ASP A 44 -10.41 3.89 8.85
N SER A 45 -10.52 4.80 7.88
CA SER A 45 -10.68 4.42 6.47
C SER A 45 -9.47 3.67 5.92
N ASP A 46 -8.29 3.86 6.49
CA ASP A 46 -7.10 3.12 6.10
C ASP A 46 -7.19 1.64 6.47
N LEU A 47 -7.96 1.31 7.52
CA LEU A 47 -8.23 -0.08 7.85
C LEU A 47 -9.05 -0.76 6.75
N ASN A 48 -10.08 -0.07 6.26
CA ASN A 48 -10.87 -0.58 5.14
C ASN A 48 -10.02 -0.76 3.89
N ALA A 49 -9.13 0.18 3.63
CA ALA A 49 -8.25 0.13 2.45
C ALA A 49 -7.33 -1.09 2.49
N ILE A 50 -6.64 -1.33 3.62
CA ILE A 50 -5.72 -2.47 3.70
C ILE A 50 -6.47 -3.81 3.63
N TYR A 51 -7.64 -3.93 4.25
CA TYR A 51 -8.43 -5.16 4.14
C TYR A 51 -8.97 -5.36 2.72
N TYR A 52 -9.32 -4.28 2.03
CA TYR A 52 -9.70 -4.38 0.62
C TYR A 52 -8.52 -4.87 -0.23
N ALA A 53 -7.32 -4.34 0.01
CA ALA A 53 -6.12 -4.78 -0.69
C ALA A 53 -5.85 -6.28 -0.45
N ILE A 54 -5.98 -6.73 0.80
CA ILE A 54 -5.80 -8.13 1.17
C ILE A 54 -6.84 -9.02 0.47
N SER A 55 -8.09 -8.59 0.46
CA SER A 55 -9.18 -9.31 -0.20
C SER A 55 -8.93 -9.44 -1.71
N LEU A 56 -8.53 -8.33 -2.34
CA LEU A 56 -8.22 -8.30 -3.76
C LEU A 56 -7.05 -9.20 -4.10
N PHE A 57 -5.98 -9.14 -3.30
CA PHE A 57 -4.83 -10.03 -3.45
C PHE A 57 -5.25 -11.50 -3.37
N SER A 58 -6.06 -11.85 -2.36
CA SER A 58 -6.53 -13.23 -2.17
C SER A 58 -7.37 -13.72 -3.34
N ASP A 59 -8.25 -12.86 -3.85
CA ASP A 59 -9.07 -13.20 -5.01
C ASP A 59 -8.23 -13.39 -6.28
N MET A 60 -7.28 -12.52 -6.51
CA MET A 60 -6.39 -12.61 -7.67
C MET A 60 -5.50 -13.86 -7.60
N LYS A 61 -5.08 -14.24 -6.41
CA LYS A 61 -4.23 -15.42 -6.18
C LYS A 61 -4.93 -16.72 -6.56
N LYS A 62 -6.25 -16.75 -6.59
CA LYS A 62 -7.02 -17.94 -7.00
C LYS A 62 -6.82 -18.31 -8.46
N THR A 63 -6.55 -17.32 -9.31
CA THR A 63 -6.45 -17.53 -10.77
C THR A 63 -5.09 -17.18 -11.33
N LYS A 64 -4.16 -16.68 -10.50
CA LYS A 64 -2.91 -16.11 -10.94
C LYS A 64 -1.85 -16.32 -9.85
N ASP A 65 -0.69 -16.89 -10.23
CA ASP A 65 0.37 -17.17 -9.25
C ASP A 65 1.22 -15.94 -8.97
N ASP A 66 1.41 -15.09 -9.98
CA ASP A 66 2.33 -13.95 -9.93
C ASP A 66 1.64 -12.69 -9.38
N VAL A 67 1.16 -12.76 -8.15
CA VAL A 67 0.55 -11.62 -7.46
C VAL A 67 1.29 -11.39 -6.15
N GLU A 68 1.63 -10.13 -5.90
CA GLU A 68 2.26 -9.70 -4.66
C GLU A 68 1.45 -8.57 -4.03
N ILE A 69 1.68 -8.31 -2.75
CA ILE A 69 1.00 -7.24 -2.02
C ILE A 69 1.99 -6.46 -1.18
N ALA A 70 1.82 -5.14 -1.16
CA ALA A 70 2.61 -4.27 -0.30
C ALA A 70 1.79 -3.06 0.12
N THR A 71 2.11 -2.54 1.31
CA THR A 71 1.60 -1.25 1.79
C THR A 71 2.77 -0.31 1.98
N ILE A 72 2.65 0.88 1.44
CA ILE A 72 3.62 1.95 1.63
C ILE A 72 2.95 3.14 2.32
N CYS A 73 3.74 3.87 3.10
CA CYS A 73 3.23 4.94 3.94
C CYS A 73 4.00 6.24 3.68
N GLY A 74 3.28 7.35 3.77
CA GLY A 74 3.86 8.66 3.67
C GLY A 74 4.22 9.24 5.05
N HIS A 75 3.72 10.44 5.33
CA HIS A 75 4.03 11.16 6.55
C HIS A 75 2.82 11.97 7.01
N MET A 76 2.69 12.16 8.32
CA MET A 76 1.60 12.95 8.91
C MET A 76 1.55 14.38 8.36
N ASN A 77 2.71 14.95 8.03
CA ASN A 77 2.78 16.23 7.32
C ASN A 77 2.66 15.93 5.83
N VAL A 78 1.42 15.87 5.35
CA VAL A 78 1.17 15.60 3.93
C VAL A 78 1.76 16.71 3.05
N GLY A 79 2.00 16.38 1.78
CA GLY A 79 2.67 17.27 0.85
C GLY A 79 4.01 16.70 0.42
N VAL A 80 5.01 17.58 0.28
CA VAL A 80 6.32 17.16 -0.27
C VAL A 80 6.98 16.05 0.55
N LYS A 81 6.94 16.15 1.87
CA LYS A 81 7.58 15.15 2.75
C LYS A 81 6.91 13.79 2.62
N SER A 82 5.58 13.76 2.64
CA SER A 82 4.82 12.52 2.47
C SER A 82 5.06 11.93 1.09
N ASP A 83 5.00 12.76 0.05
CA ASP A 83 5.18 12.31 -1.33
C ASP A 83 6.58 11.76 -1.57
N THR A 84 7.60 12.37 -0.96
CA THR A 84 8.97 11.87 -1.02
C THR A 84 9.11 10.50 -0.38
N LEU A 85 8.51 10.31 0.79
CA LEU A 85 8.53 9.01 1.48
C LEU A 85 7.78 7.93 0.70
N ILE A 86 6.63 8.26 0.12
CA ILE A 86 5.88 7.34 -0.72
C ILE A 86 6.75 6.88 -1.90
N ALA A 87 7.42 7.83 -2.57
CA ALA A 87 8.31 7.52 -3.68
C ALA A 87 9.46 6.61 -3.25
N GLU A 88 10.10 6.93 -2.13
CA GLU A 88 11.22 6.13 -1.60
C GLU A 88 10.77 4.72 -1.22
N GLN A 89 9.63 4.60 -0.53
CA GLN A 89 9.11 3.30 -0.14
C GLN A 89 8.70 2.47 -1.35
N PHE A 90 8.09 3.09 -2.36
CA PHE A 90 7.74 2.38 -3.58
C PHE A 90 8.98 1.88 -4.31
N GLU A 91 10.02 2.69 -4.40
CA GLU A 91 11.29 2.27 -4.99
C GLU A 91 11.89 1.10 -4.22
N HIS A 92 11.79 1.10 -2.89
CA HIS A 92 12.24 -0.03 -2.07
C HIS A 92 11.46 -1.30 -2.42
N VAL A 93 10.13 -1.23 -2.54
CA VAL A 93 9.29 -2.35 -2.94
C VAL A 93 9.72 -2.88 -4.31
N LEU A 94 9.94 -1.98 -5.27
CA LEU A 94 10.37 -2.35 -6.63
C LEU A 94 11.76 -2.98 -6.66
N SER A 95 12.59 -2.70 -5.66
CA SER A 95 13.90 -3.35 -5.54
C SER A 95 13.79 -4.79 -5.04
N GLN A 96 12.69 -5.15 -4.38
CA GLN A 96 12.43 -6.48 -3.83
C GLN A 96 11.56 -7.35 -4.74
N ILE A 97 10.73 -6.74 -5.54
CA ILE A 97 9.74 -7.41 -6.39
C ILE A 97 9.84 -6.85 -7.81
N ASP A 98 9.98 -7.73 -8.78
CA ASP A 98 10.00 -7.36 -10.20
C ASP A 98 8.56 -7.19 -10.68
N VAL A 99 8.04 -5.97 -10.62
CA VAL A 99 6.64 -5.63 -10.86
C VAL A 99 6.41 -5.21 -12.31
N ASP A 100 5.44 -5.84 -12.96
CA ASP A 100 5.02 -5.47 -14.33
C ASP A 100 3.88 -4.48 -14.33
N ASP A 101 2.91 -4.65 -13.41
CA ASP A 101 1.80 -3.71 -13.29
C ASP A 101 1.33 -3.61 -11.83
N VAL A 102 0.63 -2.53 -11.55
CA VAL A 102 0.17 -2.19 -10.20
C VAL A 102 -1.35 -2.06 -10.20
N VAL A 103 -1.98 -2.67 -9.19
CA VAL A 103 -3.37 -2.38 -8.82
C VAL A 103 -3.30 -1.51 -7.57
N LEU A 104 -3.69 -0.25 -7.72
CA LEU A 104 -3.57 0.73 -6.65
C LEU A 104 -4.79 0.68 -5.74
N VAL A 105 -4.56 0.64 -4.43
CA VAL A 105 -5.60 0.71 -3.41
C VAL A 105 -5.27 1.87 -2.46
N THR A 106 -6.25 2.73 -2.22
CA THR A 106 -6.14 3.83 -1.25
C THR A 106 -7.49 3.98 -0.56
N ASP A 107 -7.56 4.89 0.42
CA ASP A 107 -8.85 5.26 1.02
C ASP A 107 -9.66 6.22 0.14
N GLY A 108 -9.13 6.57 -1.03
CA GLY A 108 -9.78 7.47 -1.99
C GLY A 108 -9.45 8.94 -1.82
N ALA A 109 -8.96 9.33 -0.65
CA ALA A 109 -8.56 10.70 -0.41
C ALA A 109 -7.20 10.98 -1.06
N GLU A 110 -7.10 12.09 -1.76
CA GLU A 110 -5.84 12.60 -2.30
C GLU A 110 -5.18 11.70 -3.36
N ASP A 111 -5.96 10.85 -4.05
CA ASP A 111 -5.45 9.97 -5.11
C ASP A 111 -4.71 10.75 -6.21
N ASP A 112 -5.15 11.99 -6.50
CA ASP A 112 -4.53 12.85 -7.51
C ASP A 112 -3.05 13.12 -7.20
N TYR A 113 -2.65 13.09 -5.93
CA TYR A 113 -1.26 13.29 -5.53
C TYR A 113 -0.46 11.99 -5.59
N ILE A 114 -1.11 10.86 -5.33
CA ILE A 114 -0.47 9.54 -5.28
C ILE A 114 -0.22 8.98 -6.69
N LEU A 115 -1.21 9.10 -7.57
CA LEU A 115 -1.15 8.54 -8.92
C LEU A 115 0.11 8.91 -9.70
N PRO A 116 0.51 10.20 -9.78
CA PRO A 116 1.71 10.56 -10.55
C PRO A 116 2.99 9.94 -10.00
N ILE A 117 3.09 9.76 -8.67
CA ILE A 117 4.26 9.16 -8.04
C ILE A 117 4.42 7.72 -8.48
N ILE A 118 3.33 6.97 -8.46
CA ILE A 118 3.33 5.55 -8.84
C ILE A 118 3.51 5.41 -10.35
N GLN A 119 2.77 6.19 -11.15
CA GLN A 119 2.81 6.12 -12.62
C GLN A 119 4.18 6.45 -13.19
N SER A 120 4.95 7.31 -12.51
CA SER A 120 6.30 7.65 -12.97
C SER A 120 7.28 6.47 -12.86
N ARG A 121 6.91 5.42 -12.12
CA ARG A 121 7.80 4.28 -11.82
C ARG A 121 7.27 2.94 -12.29
N ALA A 122 5.96 2.81 -12.45
CA ALA A 122 5.34 1.55 -12.84
C ALA A 122 4.01 1.80 -13.55
N LYS A 123 3.56 0.80 -14.30
CA LYS A 123 2.27 0.86 -14.97
C LYS A 123 1.16 0.58 -13.96
N ILE A 124 0.14 1.44 -13.94
CA ILE A 124 -1.09 1.17 -13.18
C ILE A 124 -2.12 0.58 -14.12
N SER A 125 -2.61 -0.61 -13.82
CA SER A 125 -3.62 -1.27 -14.64
C SER A 125 -5.03 -1.12 -14.08
N SER A 126 -5.14 -0.75 -12.82
CA SER A 126 -6.44 -0.59 -12.19
C SER A 126 -6.38 0.23 -10.89
#